data_7ccf6f935906f6f713476ce8e923cb3e
#
_entry.id   7ccf6f935906f6f713476ce8e923cb3e
#
_cell.length_a   1.000
_cell.length_b   1.000
_cell.length_c   1.000
_cell.angle_alpha   90.00
_cell.angle_beta   90.00
_cell.angle_gamma   90.00
#
_symmetry.space_group_name_H-M   'P 1'
#
loop_
_entity.id
_entity.type
_entity.pdbx_description
1 polymer ?
#
loop_
_entity_poly.entity_id
_entity_poly.type
_entity_poly.pdbx_seq_one_letter_code
_entity_poly.pdbx_strand_id
1 'polypeptide(L)'
;MLQLFMAISPILIVMIGIVGLKKPATIVSAIALIYTIFVTMFYGKFKLENAVLFSETTKGIIEGAKMVFMIWSAFLILNMLINTGAMDKIKEIIANLTLDKRKQFIIIAFCFGGFLEGVAGAGTPAAIAAPFLVALGIPPVFAIVGALVFNGIAEIGRAHV
;
A
#
# COMPACT_ATOMS: atom_id res chain seq x y z
N MET A 1 21.83 -10.39 -20.86
CA MET A 1 20.62 -11.20 -20.67
C MET A 1 20.54 -11.77 -19.25
N LEU A 2 21.52 -12.64 -18.85
CA LEU A 2 21.51 -13.26 -17.50
C LEU A 2 21.47 -12.25 -16.35
N GLN A 3 22.20 -11.13 -16.44
CA GLN A 3 22.20 -10.08 -15.41
C GLN A 3 20.85 -9.40 -15.23
N LEU A 4 20.17 -9.08 -16.34
CA LEU A 4 18.84 -8.50 -16.30
C LEU A 4 17.84 -9.46 -15.65
N PHE A 5 17.93 -10.74 -16.00
CA PHE A 5 17.08 -11.77 -15.40
C PHE A 5 17.32 -11.91 -13.89
N MET A 6 18.56 -11.89 -13.45
CA MET A 6 18.90 -11.93 -12.01
C MET A 6 18.45 -10.68 -11.26
N ALA A 7 18.52 -9.50 -11.88
CA ALA A 7 18.03 -8.26 -11.27
C ALA A 7 16.51 -8.24 -11.10
N ILE A 8 15.76 -8.84 -12.03
CA ILE A 8 14.30 -8.90 -12.00
C ILE A 8 13.80 -10.08 -11.15
N SER A 9 14.62 -11.11 -10.94
CA SER A 9 14.21 -12.35 -10.28
C SER A 9 13.58 -12.18 -8.88
N PRO A 10 14.00 -11.25 -7.99
CA PRO A 10 13.33 -11.06 -6.71
C PRO A 10 11.88 -10.61 -6.87
N ILE A 11 11.62 -9.74 -7.85
CA ILE A 11 10.27 -9.26 -8.15
C ILE A 11 9.41 -10.41 -8.69
N LEU A 12 9.98 -11.24 -9.57
CA LEU A 12 9.29 -12.42 -10.09
C LEU A 12 8.98 -13.43 -8.99
N ILE A 13 9.88 -13.65 -8.03
CA ILE A 13 9.65 -14.52 -6.87
C ILE A 13 8.43 -14.03 -6.08
N VAL A 14 8.35 -12.72 -5.81
CA VAL A 14 7.22 -12.12 -5.09
C VAL A 14 5.93 -12.26 -5.89
N MET A 15 5.94 -11.93 -7.18
CA MET A 15 4.76 -12.06 -8.03
C MET A 15 4.25 -13.51 -8.13
N ILE A 16 5.12 -14.45 -8.43
CA ILE A 16 4.75 -15.86 -8.57
C ILE A 16 4.32 -16.44 -7.22
N GLY A 17 5.01 -16.07 -6.14
CA GLY A 17 4.69 -16.56 -4.80
C GLY A 17 3.31 -16.10 -4.30
N ILE A 18 2.97 -14.83 -4.52
CA ILE A 18 1.68 -14.27 -4.07
C ILE A 18 0.56 -14.66 -5.03
N VAL A 19 0.71 -14.42 -6.33
CA VAL A 19 -0.36 -14.60 -7.33
C VAL A 19 -0.48 -16.05 -7.76
N GLY A 20 0.65 -16.72 -8.04
CA GLY A 20 0.67 -18.10 -8.52
C GLY A 20 0.45 -19.12 -7.41
N LEU A 21 1.28 -19.07 -6.36
CA LEU A 21 1.24 -20.04 -5.26
C LEU A 21 0.27 -19.66 -4.14
N LYS A 22 -0.36 -18.46 -4.19
CA LYS A 22 -1.28 -17.93 -3.18
C LYS A 22 -0.73 -18.01 -1.75
N LYS A 23 0.58 -17.85 -1.60
CA LYS A 23 1.25 -17.86 -0.29
C LYS A 23 1.16 -16.50 0.38
N PRO A 24 1.20 -16.44 1.72
CA PRO A 24 1.21 -15.17 2.45
C PRO A 24 2.37 -14.27 2.01
N ALA A 25 2.08 -13.00 1.77
CA ALA A 25 3.08 -12.02 1.33
C ALA A 25 4.30 -11.96 2.26
N THR A 26 4.10 -12.11 3.56
CA THR A 26 5.16 -12.13 4.58
C THR A 26 6.21 -13.21 4.34
N ILE A 27 5.77 -14.43 3.99
CA ILE A 27 6.69 -15.54 3.74
C ILE A 27 7.42 -15.32 2.41
N VAL A 28 6.68 -14.92 1.38
CA VAL A 28 7.23 -14.74 0.04
C VAL A 28 8.25 -13.59 0.00
N SER A 29 7.95 -12.47 0.67
CA SER A 29 8.88 -11.33 0.75
C SER A 29 10.13 -11.67 1.56
N ALA A 30 10.02 -12.45 2.64
CA ALA A 30 11.18 -12.93 3.38
C ALA A 30 12.09 -13.83 2.52
N ILE A 31 11.51 -14.75 1.74
CA ILE A 31 12.25 -15.58 0.80
C ILE A 31 12.95 -14.74 -0.27
N ALA A 32 12.25 -13.77 -0.85
CA ALA A 32 12.81 -12.86 -1.85
C ALA A 32 13.96 -12.02 -1.28
N LEU A 33 13.85 -11.55 -0.02
CA LEU A 33 14.90 -10.83 0.66
C LEU A 33 16.15 -11.69 0.86
N ILE A 34 16.00 -12.92 1.40
CA ILE A 34 17.11 -13.85 1.60
C ILE A 34 17.78 -14.18 0.26
N TYR A 35 17.00 -14.43 -0.78
CA TYR A 35 17.50 -14.67 -2.12
C TYR A 35 18.31 -13.47 -2.64
N THR A 36 17.81 -12.25 -2.48
CA THR A 36 18.50 -11.04 -2.93
C THR A 36 19.82 -10.85 -2.20
N ILE A 37 19.85 -11.02 -0.88
CA ILE A 37 21.08 -10.97 -0.08
C ILE A 37 22.09 -12.02 -0.58
N PHE A 38 21.65 -13.25 -0.83
CA PHE A 38 22.50 -14.30 -1.33
C PHE A 38 23.11 -13.96 -2.69
N VAL A 39 22.29 -13.47 -3.64
CA VAL A 39 22.75 -13.05 -4.96
C VAL A 39 23.75 -11.90 -4.87
N THR A 40 23.51 -10.90 -4.04
CA THR A 40 24.40 -9.75 -3.86
C THR A 40 25.71 -10.09 -3.17
N MET A 41 25.74 -11.13 -2.33
CA MET A 41 26.98 -11.58 -1.66
C MET A 41 27.85 -12.48 -2.55
N PHE A 42 27.23 -13.37 -3.30
CA PHE A 42 27.95 -14.44 -3.99
C PHE A 42 28.12 -14.24 -5.50
N TYR A 43 27.26 -13.46 -6.15
CA TYR A 43 27.35 -13.24 -7.59
C TYR A 43 28.25 -12.06 -7.91
N GLY A 44 29.45 -12.34 -8.44
CA GLY A 44 30.58 -11.41 -8.58
C GLY A 44 30.29 -10.05 -9.27
N LYS A 45 29.26 -9.96 -10.15
CA LYS A 45 28.88 -8.69 -10.80
C LYS A 45 27.89 -7.84 -9.99
N PHE A 46 27.21 -8.44 -9.02
CA PHE A 46 26.30 -7.76 -8.09
C PHE A 46 26.89 -7.70 -6.68
N LYS A 47 28.15 -8.12 -6.51
CA LYS A 47 28.81 -8.12 -5.21
C LYS A 47 28.90 -6.70 -4.68
N LEU A 48 28.15 -6.44 -3.62
CA LEU A 48 28.19 -5.21 -2.86
C LEU A 48 29.19 -5.37 -1.70
N GLU A 49 29.85 -4.27 -1.35
CA GLU A 49 30.61 -4.22 -0.13
C GLU A 49 29.69 -4.42 1.08
N ASN A 50 30.16 -5.17 2.09
CA ASN A 50 29.33 -5.49 3.26
C ASN A 50 28.77 -4.26 3.97
N ALA A 51 29.53 -3.15 3.97
CA ALA A 51 29.10 -1.87 4.53
C ALA A 51 27.88 -1.30 3.77
N VAL A 52 27.89 -1.36 2.43
CA VAL A 52 26.79 -0.91 1.57
C VAL A 52 25.56 -1.80 1.77
N LEU A 53 25.75 -3.12 1.80
CA LEU A 53 24.64 -4.06 2.03
C LEU A 53 23.96 -3.81 3.38
N PHE A 54 24.74 -3.60 4.44
CA PHE A 54 24.22 -3.29 5.77
C PHE A 54 23.47 -1.94 5.78
N SER A 55 24.04 -0.91 5.15
CA SER A 55 23.42 0.41 5.03
C SER A 55 22.07 0.35 4.30
N GLU A 56 22.00 -0.31 3.15
CA GLU A 56 20.76 -0.42 2.37
C GLU A 56 19.69 -1.28 3.06
N THR A 57 20.11 -2.35 3.74
CA THR A 57 19.19 -3.16 4.54
C THR A 57 18.60 -2.35 5.70
N THR A 58 19.43 -1.56 6.39
CA THR A 58 18.99 -0.70 7.50
C THR A 58 18.00 0.37 7.00
N LYS A 59 18.29 1.01 5.85
CA LYS A 59 17.35 1.96 5.22
C LYS A 59 16.01 1.29 4.90
N GLY A 60 16.05 0.08 4.33
CA GLY A 60 14.82 -0.68 4.03
C GLY A 60 13.99 -0.99 5.27
N ILE A 61 14.63 -1.34 6.39
CA ILE A 61 13.94 -1.57 7.68
C ILE A 61 13.30 -0.27 8.19
N ILE A 62 14.01 0.85 8.11
CA ILE A 62 13.49 2.15 8.56
C ILE A 62 12.29 2.58 7.71
N GLU A 63 12.36 2.44 6.39
CA GLU A 63 11.23 2.77 5.52
C GLU A 63 10.04 1.83 5.76
N GLY A 64 10.27 0.55 5.96
CA GLY A 64 9.23 -0.40 6.34
C GLY A 64 8.57 -0.04 7.68
N ALA A 65 9.35 0.35 8.67
CA ALA A 65 8.83 0.80 9.98
C ALA A 65 7.97 2.07 9.86
N LYS A 66 8.37 3.04 9.03
CA LYS A 66 7.55 4.24 8.75
C LYS A 66 6.19 3.87 8.13
N MET A 67 6.16 2.95 7.16
CA MET A 67 4.92 2.48 6.56
C MET A 67 4.01 1.78 7.57
N VAL A 68 4.55 0.90 8.41
CA VAL A 68 3.79 0.23 9.48
C VAL A 68 3.19 1.26 10.45
N PHE A 69 3.98 2.24 10.89
CA PHE A 69 3.51 3.29 11.78
C PHE A 69 2.40 4.15 11.16
N MET A 70 2.51 4.47 9.87
CA MET A 70 1.48 5.21 9.13
C MET A 70 0.16 4.43 9.07
N ILE A 71 0.21 3.13 8.72
CA ILE A 71 -0.98 2.28 8.67
C ILE A 71 -1.60 2.13 10.06
N TRP A 72 -0.79 1.93 11.09
CA TRP A 72 -1.26 1.82 12.47
C TRP A 72 -1.97 3.10 12.94
N SER A 73 -1.39 4.27 12.64
CA SER A 73 -2.00 5.56 12.95
C SER A 73 -3.35 5.76 12.24
N ALA A 74 -3.45 5.33 10.96
CA ALA A 74 -4.69 5.38 10.21
C ALA A 74 -5.79 4.50 10.84
N PHE A 75 -5.46 3.29 11.27
CA PHE A 75 -6.39 2.41 11.97
C PHE A 75 -6.80 2.96 13.34
N LEU A 76 -5.89 3.63 14.04
CA LEU A 76 -6.20 4.26 15.32
C LEU A 76 -7.24 5.37 15.13
N ILE A 77 -7.04 6.26 14.15
CA ILE A 77 -8.00 7.32 13.82
C ILE A 77 -9.36 6.71 13.42
N LEU A 78 -9.36 5.68 12.57
CA LEU A 78 -10.60 5.00 12.17
C LEU A 78 -11.35 4.43 13.38
N ASN A 79 -10.66 3.75 14.28
CA ASN A 79 -11.27 3.22 15.50
C ASN A 79 -11.82 4.33 16.41
N MET A 80 -11.12 5.45 16.53
CA MET A 80 -11.63 6.62 17.27
C MET A 80 -12.91 7.17 16.63
N LEU A 81 -12.97 7.31 15.30
CA LEU A 81 -14.16 7.76 14.58
C LEU A 81 -15.35 6.81 14.79
N ILE A 82 -15.11 5.50 14.79
CA ILE A 82 -16.16 4.51 15.04
C ILE A 82 -16.64 4.59 16.49
N ASN A 83 -15.73 4.59 17.46
CA ASN A 83 -16.07 4.56 18.88
C ASN A 83 -16.73 5.86 19.38
N THR A 84 -16.44 6.99 18.76
CA THR A 84 -17.06 8.29 19.08
C THR A 84 -18.40 8.53 18.38
N GLY A 85 -18.83 7.62 17.48
CA GLY A 85 -20.03 7.80 16.64
C GLY A 85 -19.87 8.86 15.55
N ALA A 86 -18.68 9.45 15.39
CA ALA A 86 -18.40 10.41 14.34
C ALA A 86 -18.50 9.77 12.94
N MET A 87 -18.19 8.47 12.83
CA MET A 87 -18.35 7.73 11.58
C MET A 87 -19.82 7.69 11.12
N ASP A 88 -20.78 7.57 12.03
CA ASP A 88 -22.20 7.52 11.67
C ASP A 88 -22.69 8.89 11.19
N LYS A 89 -22.21 9.99 11.76
CA LYS A 89 -22.47 11.33 11.24
C LYS A 89 -21.88 11.54 9.85
N ILE A 90 -20.69 11.06 9.58
CA ILE A 90 -20.07 11.12 8.25
C ILE A 90 -20.90 10.33 7.23
N LYS A 91 -21.38 9.14 7.60
CA LYS A 91 -22.27 8.33 6.74
C LYS A 91 -23.58 9.08 6.44
N GLU A 92 -24.17 9.73 7.43
CA GLU A 92 -25.38 10.54 7.27
C GLU A 92 -25.16 11.72 6.32
N ILE A 93 -24.06 12.45 6.48
CA ILE A 93 -23.71 13.57 5.58
C ILE A 93 -23.55 13.06 4.14
N ILE A 94 -22.86 11.96 3.92
CA ILE A 94 -22.65 11.38 2.59
C ILE A 94 -23.97 10.85 2.01
N ALA A 95 -24.82 10.23 2.83
CA ALA A 95 -26.15 9.77 2.40
C ALA A 95 -27.06 10.93 2.00
N ASN A 96 -26.93 12.07 2.67
CA ASN A 96 -27.67 13.29 2.31
C ASN A 96 -27.16 13.95 1.00
N LEU A 97 -25.87 13.75 0.67
CA LEU A 97 -25.32 14.23 -0.61
C LEU A 97 -25.81 13.40 -1.79
N THR A 98 -25.91 12.09 -1.61
CA THR A 98 -26.38 11.17 -2.64
C THR A 98 -26.78 9.81 -2.06
N LEU A 99 -27.91 9.27 -2.52
CA LEU A 99 -28.35 7.92 -2.20
C LEU A 99 -27.67 6.85 -3.09
N ASP A 100 -27.02 7.28 -4.17
CA ASP A 100 -26.38 6.37 -5.11
C ASP A 100 -25.02 5.92 -4.57
N LYS A 101 -24.91 4.65 -4.22
CA LYS A 101 -23.66 4.03 -3.71
C LYS A 101 -22.47 4.17 -4.66
N ARG A 102 -22.71 4.26 -5.97
CA ARG A 102 -21.63 4.46 -6.96
C ARG A 102 -21.03 5.85 -6.85
N LYS A 103 -21.89 6.86 -6.64
CA LYS A 103 -21.44 8.24 -6.41
C LYS A 103 -20.73 8.37 -5.08
N GLN A 104 -21.23 7.74 -4.01
CA GLN A 104 -20.55 7.68 -2.71
C GLN A 104 -19.17 7.06 -2.84
N PHE A 105 -19.05 5.97 -3.60
CA PHE A 105 -17.78 5.32 -3.86
C PHE A 105 -16.77 6.25 -4.54
N ILE A 106 -17.18 6.96 -5.57
CA ILE A 106 -16.32 7.91 -6.29
C ILE A 106 -15.91 9.08 -5.39
N ILE A 107 -16.84 9.65 -4.63
CA ILE A 107 -16.53 10.75 -3.70
C ILE A 107 -15.45 10.33 -2.70
N ILE A 108 -15.55 9.13 -2.15
CA ILE A 108 -14.62 8.67 -1.12
C ILE A 108 -13.33 8.12 -1.72
N ALA A 109 -13.43 7.24 -2.70
CA ALA A 109 -12.24 6.61 -3.26
C ALA A 109 -11.39 7.60 -4.07
N PHE A 110 -12.02 8.49 -4.85
CA PHE A 110 -11.33 9.43 -5.72
C PHE A 110 -11.11 10.79 -5.05
N CYS A 111 -12.18 11.49 -4.64
CA CYS A 111 -12.03 12.86 -4.13
C CYS A 111 -11.34 12.87 -2.75
N PHE A 112 -11.84 12.08 -1.80
CA PHE A 112 -11.26 12.01 -0.46
C PHE A 112 -9.91 11.27 -0.48
N GLY A 113 -9.80 10.19 -1.24
CA GLY A 113 -8.54 9.49 -1.45
C GLY A 113 -7.48 10.40 -2.07
N GLY A 114 -7.79 11.15 -3.13
CA GLY A 114 -6.88 12.10 -3.75
C GLY A 114 -6.47 13.25 -2.82
N PHE A 115 -7.39 13.74 -1.98
CA PHE A 115 -7.08 14.71 -0.93
C PHE A 115 -6.08 14.14 0.08
N LEU A 116 -6.31 12.91 0.56
CA LEU A 116 -5.39 12.24 1.48
C LEU A 116 -4.01 12.01 0.86
N GLU A 117 -3.95 11.66 -0.41
CA GLU A 117 -2.69 11.51 -1.14
C GLU A 117 -1.90 12.82 -1.19
N GLY A 118 -2.58 13.93 -1.46
CA GLY A 118 -1.97 15.26 -1.48
C GLY A 118 -1.42 15.71 -0.13
N VAL A 119 -2.08 15.33 0.96
CA VAL A 119 -1.71 15.77 2.33
C VAL A 119 -0.68 14.84 2.98
N ALA A 120 -0.86 13.53 2.85
CA ALA A 120 -0.12 12.54 3.62
C ALA A 120 0.80 11.63 2.79
N GLY A 121 0.70 11.68 1.46
CA GLY A 121 1.57 10.96 0.54
C GLY A 121 1.12 9.54 0.22
N ALA A 122 1.95 8.86 -0.59
CA ALA A 122 1.66 7.56 -1.20
C ALA A 122 1.22 6.48 -0.22
N GLY A 123 0.16 5.77 -0.57
CA GLY A 123 -0.37 4.64 0.21
C GLY A 123 -1.36 5.00 1.31
N THR A 124 -1.42 6.26 1.75
CA THR A 124 -2.38 6.74 2.77
C THR A 124 -3.83 6.57 2.32
N PRO A 125 -4.21 6.89 1.06
CA PRO A 125 -5.58 6.71 0.60
C PRO A 125 -6.05 5.25 0.70
N ALA A 126 -5.21 4.29 0.32
CA ALA A 126 -5.57 2.88 0.41
C ALA A 126 -5.76 2.44 1.87
N ALA A 127 -4.93 2.93 2.78
CA ALA A 127 -4.99 2.58 4.20
C ALA A 127 -6.22 3.18 4.91
N ILE A 128 -6.69 4.36 4.49
CA ILE A 128 -7.82 5.08 5.13
C ILE A 128 -9.10 4.93 4.32
N ALA A 129 -9.07 5.20 3.00
CA ALA A 129 -10.27 5.21 2.19
C ALA A 129 -10.91 3.82 2.04
N ALA A 130 -10.12 2.75 1.95
CA ALA A 130 -10.66 1.41 1.82
C ALA A 130 -11.46 0.97 3.06
N PRO A 131 -10.95 1.04 4.31
CA PRO A 131 -11.74 0.77 5.50
C PRO A 131 -12.97 1.69 5.63
N PHE A 132 -12.85 2.94 5.20
CA PHE A 132 -13.97 3.88 5.21
C PHE A 132 -15.08 3.45 4.27
N LEU A 133 -14.76 3.03 3.04
CA LEU A 133 -15.71 2.48 2.08
C LEU A 133 -16.40 1.21 2.61
N VAL A 134 -15.65 0.33 3.28
CA VAL A 134 -16.21 -0.85 3.93
C VAL A 134 -17.19 -0.48 5.04
N ALA A 135 -16.88 0.54 5.83
CA ALA A 135 -17.78 1.06 6.86
C ALA A 135 -19.09 1.62 6.29
N LEU A 136 -19.10 2.08 5.02
CA LEU A 136 -20.29 2.51 4.28
C LEU A 136 -21.05 1.34 3.62
N GLY A 137 -20.60 0.11 3.83
CA GLY A 137 -21.25 -1.09 3.31
C GLY A 137 -20.86 -1.47 1.89
N ILE A 138 -19.71 -0.99 1.40
CA ILE A 138 -19.13 -1.44 0.12
C ILE A 138 -18.34 -2.72 0.37
N PRO A 139 -18.48 -3.75 -0.50
CA PRO A 139 -17.74 -4.99 -0.34
C PRO A 139 -16.22 -4.77 -0.24
N PRO A 140 -15.50 -5.43 0.68
CA PRO A 140 -14.09 -5.14 0.97
C PRO A 140 -13.16 -5.20 -0.24
N VAL A 141 -13.37 -6.16 -1.13
CA VAL A 141 -12.56 -6.31 -2.34
C VAL A 141 -12.70 -5.10 -3.27
N PHE A 142 -13.95 -4.64 -3.50
CA PHE A 142 -14.21 -3.44 -4.31
C PHE A 142 -13.66 -2.17 -3.65
N ALA A 143 -13.78 -2.07 -2.33
CA ALA A 143 -13.25 -0.95 -1.57
C ALA A 143 -11.72 -0.83 -1.71
N ILE A 144 -11.01 -1.94 -1.54
CA ILE A 144 -9.54 -1.97 -1.67
C ILE A 144 -9.11 -1.70 -3.11
N VAL A 145 -9.70 -2.39 -4.09
CA VAL A 145 -9.35 -2.21 -5.51
C VAL A 145 -9.60 -0.77 -5.94
N GLY A 146 -10.74 -0.21 -5.58
CA GLY A 146 -11.06 1.19 -5.92
C GLY A 146 -10.09 2.18 -5.27
N ALA A 147 -9.82 2.04 -3.98
CA ALA A 147 -8.87 2.90 -3.29
C ALA A 147 -7.46 2.84 -3.91
N LEU A 148 -7.00 1.65 -4.32
CA LEU A 148 -5.70 1.48 -4.97
C LEU A 148 -5.66 2.05 -6.40
N VAL A 149 -6.71 1.84 -7.19
CA VAL A 149 -6.79 2.36 -8.57
C VAL A 149 -6.79 3.89 -8.57
N PHE A 150 -7.59 4.50 -7.71
CA PHE A 150 -7.65 5.97 -7.63
C PHE A 150 -6.40 6.58 -7.00
N ASN A 151 -5.73 5.85 -6.09
CA ASN A 151 -4.43 6.25 -5.57
C ASN A 151 -3.39 6.34 -6.71
N GLY A 152 -3.34 5.36 -7.60
CA GLY A 152 -2.43 5.38 -8.75
C GLY A 152 -2.65 6.58 -9.69
N ILE A 153 -3.89 7.05 -9.85
CA ILE A 153 -4.20 8.25 -10.64
C ILE A 153 -3.62 9.51 -9.98
N ALA A 154 -3.74 9.62 -8.67
CA ALA A 154 -3.20 10.76 -7.92
C ALA A 154 -1.66 10.77 -7.93
N GLU A 155 -1.02 9.61 -7.86
CA GLU A 155 0.44 9.47 -7.96
C GLU A 155 0.98 9.89 -9.33
N ILE A 156 0.29 9.57 -10.43
CA ILE A 156 0.68 10.01 -11.77
C ILE A 156 0.73 11.55 -11.86
N GLY A 157 -0.24 12.23 -11.28
CA GLY A 157 -0.27 13.69 -11.22
C GLY A 157 0.93 14.25 -10.44
N ARG A 158 1.35 13.60 -9.37
CA ARG A 158 2.47 14.02 -8.52
C ARG A 158 3.84 13.79 -9.15
N ALA A 159 3.97 12.82 -10.04
CA ALA A 159 5.23 12.55 -10.74
C ALA A 159 5.64 13.65 -11.75
N HIS A 160 4.76 14.59 -12.05
CA HIS A 160 4.97 15.69 -12.98
C HIS A 160 5.25 17.06 -12.30
N VAL A 161 5.31 17.09 -10.98
CA VAL A 161 5.64 18.27 -10.17
C VAL A 161 7.00 18.10 -9.53
#